data_1c471120751da7b1bdc860e0ec020506
#
_entry.id   1c471120751da7b1bdc860e0ec020506
#
_cell.length_a   1.000
_cell.length_b   1.000
_cell.length_c   1.000
_cell.angle_alpha   90.00
_cell.angle_beta   90.00
_cell.angle_gamma   90.00
#
_symmetry.space_group_name_H-M   'P 1'
#
loop_
_entity.id
_entity.type
_entity.pdbx_description
1 polymer ?
#
loop_
_entity_poly.entity_id
_entity_poly.type
_entity_poly.pdbx_seq_one_letter_code
_entity_poly.pdbx_strand_id
1 'polypeptide(L)'
;MLLSEVLGSLVPRDGGWTASAPDDWMQGRSVFGGLQAALALRAMRGVVPAELPLRVLQTTFVAPVTGAVQIEARVLRAGKGTTHAEARLVDGGQTTTLVVGVFGRGRPSKAELAPRLSHTPGAQEGFTFPFVPGLSVAFAQHYQMRLLSGALPFSGATAPPEWVIEVSSDDRGPTSECHVVGIADAIPPLAFAMLTQPAPGSSVTWTLEMLVDRSSLICNPSATELAKAESVQ
;
A
#
# COMPACT_ATOMS: atom_id res chain seq x y z
N MET A 1 5.77 -6.23 14.85
CA MET A 1 6.49 -6.92 13.75
C MET A 1 6.70 -5.97 12.59
N LEU A 2 7.91 -5.95 11.98
CA LEU A 2 8.15 -5.15 10.77
C LEU A 2 7.43 -5.75 9.56
N LEU A 3 7.19 -4.94 8.51
CA LEU A 3 6.54 -5.43 7.28
C LEU A 3 7.32 -6.58 6.65
N SER A 4 8.65 -6.47 6.56
CA SER A 4 9.51 -7.54 6.05
C SER A 4 9.36 -8.85 6.82
N GLU A 5 9.19 -8.80 8.14
CA GLU A 5 8.98 -9.99 8.99
C GLU A 5 7.61 -10.63 8.70
N VAL A 6 6.55 -9.81 8.57
CA VAL A 6 5.22 -10.31 8.20
C VAL A 6 5.23 -10.93 6.81
N LEU A 7 5.86 -10.28 5.82
CA LEU A 7 6.01 -10.83 4.46
C LEU A 7 6.87 -12.11 4.45
N GLY A 8 7.86 -12.21 5.34
CA GLY A 8 8.70 -13.41 5.52
C GLY A 8 7.97 -14.57 6.20
N SER A 9 6.88 -14.30 6.92
CA SER A 9 6.06 -15.33 7.58
C SER A 9 5.12 -16.07 6.61
N LEU A 10 5.10 -15.68 5.33
CA LEU A 10 4.26 -16.31 4.31
C LEU A 10 4.74 -17.74 4.04
N VAL A 11 3.96 -18.73 4.45
CA VAL A 11 4.28 -20.17 4.33
C VAL A 11 3.44 -20.82 3.24
N PRO A 12 4.05 -21.53 2.28
CA PRO A 12 3.29 -22.31 1.30
C PRO A 12 2.41 -23.38 1.96
N ARG A 13 1.23 -23.58 1.41
CA ARG A 13 0.25 -24.63 1.77
C ARG A 13 -0.37 -25.19 0.51
N ASP A 14 -1.08 -26.32 0.64
CA ASP A 14 -1.88 -26.85 -0.47
C ASP A 14 -2.89 -25.80 -0.93
N GLY A 15 -2.82 -25.44 -2.21
CA GLY A 15 -3.69 -24.44 -2.83
C GLY A 15 -3.31 -22.98 -2.62
N GLY A 16 -2.17 -22.67 -1.94
CA GLY A 16 -1.78 -21.28 -1.74
C GLY A 16 -0.76 -21.06 -0.63
N TRP A 17 -1.01 -20.06 0.20
CA TRP A 17 -0.14 -19.64 1.31
C TRP A 17 -0.95 -19.31 2.56
N THR A 18 -0.27 -19.28 3.69
CA THR A 18 -0.79 -18.72 4.94
C THR A 18 0.21 -17.72 5.50
N ALA A 19 -0.32 -16.67 6.14
CA ALA A 19 0.45 -15.72 6.92
C ALA A 19 -0.30 -15.40 8.21
N SER A 20 0.39 -14.86 9.21
CA SER A 20 -0.23 -14.27 10.40
C SER A 20 -0.17 -12.76 10.28
N ALA A 21 -1.32 -12.11 10.42
CA ALA A 21 -1.40 -10.66 10.53
C ALA A 21 -1.43 -10.30 12.03
N PRO A 22 -0.38 -9.68 12.56
CA PRO A 22 -0.30 -9.34 13.98
C PRO A 22 -1.23 -8.18 14.35
N ASP A 23 -1.61 -8.08 15.63
CA ASP A 23 -2.53 -7.06 16.13
C ASP A 23 -1.99 -5.63 15.96
N ASP A 24 -0.66 -5.45 15.91
CA ASP A 24 -0.01 -4.17 15.67
C ASP A 24 -0.15 -3.66 14.23
N TRP A 25 -0.74 -4.48 13.34
CA TRP A 25 -1.11 -4.12 11.97
C TRP A 25 -2.61 -3.89 11.76
N MET A 26 -3.37 -3.78 12.83
CA MET A 26 -4.80 -3.55 12.72
C MET A 26 -5.16 -2.09 12.39
N GLN A 27 -6.22 -1.93 11.60
CA GLN A 27 -6.92 -0.67 11.32
C GLN A 27 -8.38 -0.83 11.76
N GLY A 28 -8.65 -0.48 13.02
CA GLY A 28 -9.93 -0.78 13.65
C GLY A 28 -10.14 -2.29 13.79
N ARG A 29 -11.21 -2.81 13.19
CA ARG A 29 -11.59 -4.24 13.26
C ARG A 29 -10.99 -5.11 12.16
N SER A 30 -10.20 -4.56 11.27
CA SER A 30 -9.57 -5.28 10.15
C SER A 30 -8.07 -5.02 10.12
N VAL A 31 -7.34 -5.95 9.56
CA VAL A 31 -5.93 -5.73 9.18
C VAL A 31 -5.85 -4.56 8.20
N PHE A 32 -4.83 -3.74 8.35
CA PHE A 32 -4.52 -2.63 7.46
C PHE A 32 -4.53 -3.04 5.98
N GLY A 33 -5.20 -2.23 5.13
CA GLY A 33 -5.40 -2.56 3.72
C GLY A 33 -4.09 -2.70 2.94
N GLY A 34 -3.12 -1.83 3.20
CA GLY A 34 -1.79 -1.91 2.60
C GLY A 34 -1.04 -3.20 2.93
N LEU A 35 -1.19 -3.75 4.15
CA LEU A 35 -0.64 -5.06 4.49
C LEU A 35 -1.35 -6.18 3.74
N GLN A 36 -2.68 -6.13 3.63
CA GLN A 36 -3.45 -7.11 2.87
C GLN A 36 -3.01 -7.15 1.40
N ALA A 37 -2.87 -5.98 0.77
CA ALA A 37 -2.40 -5.84 -0.61
C ALA A 37 -0.94 -6.28 -0.79
N ALA A 38 -0.07 -5.99 0.17
CA ALA A 38 1.34 -6.41 0.16
C ALA A 38 1.49 -7.94 0.29
N LEU A 39 0.71 -8.58 1.15
CA LEU A 39 0.68 -10.04 1.29
C LEU A 39 0.16 -10.71 0.01
N ALA A 40 -0.91 -10.16 -0.58
CA ALA A 40 -1.43 -10.63 -1.86
C ALA A 40 -0.38 -10.54 -2.99
N LEU A 41 0.31 -9.39 -3.09
CA LEU A 41 1.40 -9.19 -4.05
C LEU A 41 2.54 -10.18 -3.81
N ARG A 42 2.92 -10.41 -2.56
CA ARG A 42 3.96 -11.39 -2.20
C ARG A 42 3.58 -12.81 -2.64
N ALA A 43 2.31 -13.20 -2.47
CA ALA A 43 1.82 -14.49 -2.97
C ALA A 43 1.80 -14.54 -4.51
N MET A 44 1.39 -13.45 -5.21
CA MET A 44 1.45 -13.38 -6.67
C MET A 44 2.88 -13.56 -7.19
N ARG A 45 3.90 -13.09 -6.44
CA ARG A 45 5.32 -13.31 -6.79
C ARG A 45 5.74 -14.78 -6.74
N GLY A 46 4.98 -15.64 -6.09
CA GLY A 46 5.17 -17.09 -6.14
C GLY A 46 4.68 -17.73 -7.46
N VAL A 47 3.87 -17.02 -8.26
CA VAL A 47 3.29 -17.55 -9.51
C VAL A 47 3.62 -16.70 -10.74
N VAL A 48 4.13 -15.49 -10.58
CA VAL A 48 4.52 -14.58 -11.67
C VAL A 48 6.04 -14.53 -11.77
N PRO A 49 6.62 -14.57 -13.01
CA PRO A 49 8.05 -14.44 -13.20
C PRO A 49 8.63 -13.20 -12.54
N ALA A 50 9.74 -13.38 -11.80
CA ALA A 50 10.37 -12.32 -10.97
C ALA A 50 10.84 -11.11 -11.81
N GLU A 51 11.23 -11.36 -13.07
CA GLU A 51 11.72 -10.35 -14.00
C GLU A 51 10.62 -9.44 -14.61
N LEU A 52 9.35 -9.69 -14.30
CA LEU A 52 8.25 -8.85 -14.75
C LEU A 52 7.89 -7.83 -13.64
N PRO A 53 8.24 -6.54 -13.79
CA PRO A 53 7.87 -5.54 -12.80
C PRO A 53 6.36 -5.37 -12.68
N LEU A 54 5.89 -5.09 -11.45
CA LEU A 54 4.52 -4.68 -11.20
C LEU A 54 4.23 -3.35 -11.90
N ARG A 55 3.07 -3.23 -12.55
CA ARG A 55 2.59 -2.01 -13.21
C ARG A 55 1.33 -1.46 -12.57
N VAL A 56 0.38 -2.34 -12.28
CA VAL A 56 -0.89 -1.96 -11.66
C VAL A 56 -1.24 -2.98 -10.59
N LEU A 57 -1.76 -2.50 -9.48
CA LEU A 57 -2.37 -3.30 -8.43
C LEU A 57 -3.75 -2.74 -8.13
N GLN A 58 -4.79 -3.54 -8.31
CA GLN A 58 -6.17 -3.19 -7.97
C GLN A 58 -6.62 -4.05 -6.81
N THR A 59 -7.07 -3.41 -5.74
CA THR A 59 -7.51 -4.09 -4.51
C THR A 59 -8.99 -3.80 -4.26
N THR A 60 -9.76 -4.83 -3.95
CA THR A 60 -11.14 -4.73 -3.49
C THR A 60 -11.25 -5.35 -2.10
N PHE A 61 -11.67 -4.56 -1.14
CA PHE A 61 -11.88 -4.97 0.24
C PHE A 61 -13.33 -5.41 0.40
N VAL A 62 -13.56 -6.72 0.56
CA VAL A 62 -14.89 -7.33 0.58
C VAL A 62 -15.40 -7.49 2.00
N ALA A 63 -14.53 -7.94 2.92
CA ALA A 63 -14.87 -8.16 4.32
C ALA A 63 -13.64 -7.90 5.21
N PRO A 64 -13.83 -7.67 6.52
CA PRO A 64 -12.72 -7.54 7.47
C PRO A 64 -11.82 -8.78 7.48
N VAL A 65 -10.52 -8.55 7.60
CA VAL A 65 -9.48 -9.59 7.73
C VAL A 65 -8.91 -9.52 9.14
N THR A 66 -8.75 -10.67 9.81
CA THR A 66 -8.16 -10.75 11.16
C THR A 66 -7.32 -12.01 11.32
N GLY A 67 -6.27 -11.94 12.14
CA GLY A 67 -5.49 -13.09 12.58
C GLY A 67 -4.78 -13.84 11.46
N ALA A 68 -4.99 -15.16 11.39
CA ALA A 68 -4.41 -16.01 10.36
C ALA A 68 -5.08 -15.77 9.00
N VAL A 69 -4.28 -15.51 7.98
CA VAL A 69 -4.74 -15.19 6.63
C VAL A 69 -4.38 -16.33 5.68
N GLN A 70 -5.37 -16.86 4.97
CA GLN A 70 -5.14 -17.76 3.85
C GLN A 70 -5.11 -16.95 2.55
N ILE A 71 -4.17 -17.26 1.66
CA ILE A 71 -3.98 -16.52 0.42
C ILE A 71 -3.89 -17.51 -0.74
N GLU A 72 -4.75 -17.32 -1.71
CA GLU A 72 -4.70 -18.03 -2.99
C GLU A 72 -4.18 -17.07 -4.06
N ALA A 73 -3.26 -17.51 -4.92
CA ALA A 73 -2.81 -16.71 -6.05
C ALA A 73 -2.69 -17.55 -7.32
N ARG A 74 -3.06 -16.95 -8.43
CA ARG A 74 -2.96 -17.61 -9.76
C ARG A 74 -2.73 -16.60 -10.88
N VAL A 75 -2.11 -17.07 -11.94
CA VAL A 75 -2.04 -16.32 -13.19
C VAL A 75 -3.39 -16.43 -13.90
N LEU A 76 -3.98 -15.29 -14.25
CA LEU A 76 -5.20 -15.20 -15.07
C LEU A 76 -4.87 -15.31 -16.54
N ARG A 77 -3.79 -14.65 -16.98
CA ARG A 77 -3.31 -14.66 -18.35
C ARG A 77 -1.83 -14.30 -18.40
N ALA A 78 -1.04 -15.08 -19.11
CA ALA A 78 0.32 -14.73 -19.49
C ALA A 78 0.37 -14.44 -21.00
N GLY A 79 0.77 -13.22 -21.35
CA GLY A 79 0.98 -12.76 -22.72
C GLY A 79 2.47 -12.51 -23.01
N LYS A 80 2.80 -12.12 -24.26
CA LYS A 80 4.18 -11.84 -24.68
C LYS A 80 4.89 -10.75 -23.85
N GLY A 81 4.18 -9.77 -23.34
CA GLY A 81 4.77 -8.64 -22.64
C GLY A 81 4.03 -8.24 -21.38
N THR A 82 2.93 -8.92 -21.05
CA THR A 82 2.10 -8.59 -19.90
C THR A 82 1.51 -9.84 -19.31
N THR A 83 1.57 -9.97 -17.98
CA THR A 83 0.95 -11.05 -17.22
C THR A 83 -0.04 -10.44 -16.23
N HIS A 84 -1.25 -10.99 -16.22
CA HIS A 84 -2.28 -10.66 -15.23
C HIS A 84 -2.36 -11.79 -14.24
N ALA A 85 -2.35 -11.47 -12.97
CA ALA A 85 -2.51 -12.41 -11.86
C ALA A 85 -3.55 -11.88 -10.87
N GLU A 86 -4.19 -12.78 -10.15
CA GLU A 86 -5.02 -12.43 -9.01
C GLU A 86 -4.49 -13.10 -7.75
N ALA A 87 -4.76 -12.48 -6.62
CA ALA A 87 -4.67 -13.12 -5.31
C ALA A 87 -5.92 -12.81 -4.49
N ARG A 88 -6.30 -13.75 -3.65
CA ARG A 88 -7.45 -13.63 -2.75
C ARG A 88 -7.00 -13.93 -1.34
N LEU A 89 -7.36 -13.07 -0.40
CA LEU A 89 -7.34 -13.40 1.01
C LEU A 89 -8.67 -14.08 1.32
N VAL A 90 -8.60 -15.21 2.00
CA VAL A 90 -9.75 -16.09 2.24
C VAL A 90 -9.89 -16.38 3.73
N ASP A 91 -11.10 -16.28 4.24
CA ASP A 91 -11.46 -16.68 5.59
C ASP A 91 -12.75 -17.51 5.54
N GLY A 92 -12.73 -18.70 6.18
CA GLY A 92 -13.89 -19.63 6.17
C GLY A 92 -14.38 -19.99 4.75
N GLY A 93 -13.50 -20.00 3.75
CA GLY A 93 -13.85 -20.27 2.34
C GLY A 93 -14.45 -19.07 1.59
N GLN A 94 -14.56 -17.91 2.23
CA GLN A 94 -15.05 -16.67 1.62
C GLN A 94 -13.89 -15.71 1.29
N THR A 95 -13.95 -15.09 0.13
CA THR A 95 -12.99 -14.04 -0.23
C THR A 95 -13.24 -12.80 0.61
N THR A 96 -12.24 -12.38 1.37
CA THR A 96 -12.27 -11.15 2.17
C THR A 96 -11.59 -9.97 1.46
N THR A 97 -10.57 -10.27 0.65
CA THR A 97 -9.89 -9.28 -0.18
C THR A 97 -9.55 -9.90 -1.53
N LEU A 98 -9.83 -9.17 -2.60
CA LEU A 98 -9.45 -9.55 -3.95
C LEU A 98 -8.43 -8.54 -4.48
N VAL A 99 -7.32 -9.04 -5.00
CA VAL A 99 -6.26 -8.21 -5.59
C VAL A 99 -5.96 -8.71 -7.00
N VAL A 100 -5.95 -7.80 -7.96
CA VAL A 100 -5.54 -8.07 -9.33
C VAL A 100 -4.26 -7.29 -9.63
N GLY A 101 -3.22 -8.01 -10.04
CA GLY A 101 -1.93 -7.46 -10.43
C GLY A 101 -1.70 -7.54 -11.94
N VAL A 102 -1.18 -6.45 -12.52
CA VAL A 102 -0.69 -6.40 -13.89
C VAL A 102 0.82 -6.25 -13.87
N PHE A 103 1.53 -7.21 -14.43
CA PHE A 103 2.98 -7.26 -14.51
C PHE A 103 3.44 -7.15 -15.96
N GLY A 104 4.50 -6.38 -16.22
CA GLY A 104 4.94 -6.21 -17.60
C GLY A 104 6.22 -5.39 -17.73
N ARG A 105 6.99 -5.67 -18.78
CA ARG A 105 8.21 -4.92 -19.10
C ARG A 105 7.87 -3.56 -19.70
N GLY A 106 8.74 -2.59 -19.44
CA GLY A 106 8.71 -1.30 -20.12
C GLY A 106 8.81 -1.48 -21.65
N ARG A 107 8.17 -0.57 -22.38
CA ARG A 107 8.25 -0.51 -23.84
C ARG A 107 8.78 0.86 -24.25
N PRO A 108 9.56 0.96 -25.33
CA PRO A 108 9.91 2.25 -25.91
C PRO A 108 8.63 3.05 -26.22
N SER A 109 8.58 4.30 -25.78
CA SER A 109 7.49 5.23 -26.06
C SER A 109 8.01 6.43 -26.83
N LYS A 110 7.20 6.93 -27.77
CA LYS A 110 7.44 8.22 -28.45
C LYS A 110 6.89 9.40 -27.64
N ALA A 111 6.01 9.12 -26.66
CA ALA A 111 5.47 10.11 -25.74
C ALA A 111 6.25 10.01 -24.42
N GLU A 112 6.82 11.11 -24.00
CA GLU A 112 7.49 11.26 -22.71
C GLU A 112 6.70 12.28 -21.88
N LEU A 113 6.05 11.81 -20.82
CA LEU A 113 5.32 12.65 -19.89
C LEU A 113 6.05 12.61 -18.55
N ALA A 114 6.73 13.71 -18.22
CA ALA A 114 7.28 13.86 -16.89
C ALA A 114 6.14 14.13 -15.89
N PRO A 115 6.04 13.37 -14.79
CA PRO A 115 5.10 13.70 -13.72
C PRO A 115 5.38 15.11 -13.21
N ARG A 116 4.36 15.95 -13.12
CA ARG A 116 4.50 17.26 -12.46
C ARG A 116 4.48 17.01 -10.95
N LEU A 117 5.64 17.08 -10.33
CA LEU A 117 5.70 17.14 -8.87
C LEU A 117 5.28 18.55 -8.44
N SER A 118 4.20 18.67 -7.69
CA SER A 118 3.74 19.96 -7.13
C SER A 118 4.61 20.43 -5.97
N HIS A 119 5.60 19.64 -5.57
CA HIS A 119 6.42 19.89 -4.39
C HIS A 119 7.85 19.43 -4.59
N THR A 120 8.81 20.22 -4.07
CA THR A 120 10.25 19.86 -4.04
C THR A 120 10.55 19.16 -2.69
N PRO A 121 11.09 17.94 -2.69
CA PRO A 121 11.46 17.25 -1.47
C PRO A 121 12.45 18.01 -0.59
N GLY A 122 12.30 17.96 0.71
CA GLY A 122 13.38 18.13 1.67
C GLY A 122 13.55 19.50 2.34
N ALA A 123 12.75 20.54 2.04
CA ALA A 123 13.03 21.89 2.53
C ALA A 123 11.98 22.53 3.45
N GLN A 124 10.92 21.81 3.83
CA GLN A 124 9.82 22.43 4.58
C GLN A 124 9.67 21.85 5.99
N GLU A 125 9.42 22.75 6.95
CA GLU A 125 8.87 22.37 8.24
C GLU A 125 7.48 21.79 8.01
N GLY A 126 7.25 20.54 8.48
CA GLY A 126 5.98 19.84 8.35
C GLY A 126 5.45 19.45 9.72
N PHE A 127 4.16 19.10 9.77
CA PHE A 127 3.55 18.55 10.98
C PHE A 127 3.74 17.03 10.98
N THR A 128 4.48 16.51 11.96
CA THR A 128 4.63 15.06 12.15
C THR A 128 3.43 14.53 12.94
N PHE A 129 2.72 13.56 12.37
CA PHE A 129 1.63 12.89 13.06
C PHE A 129 2.20 12.00 14.18
N PRO A 130 1.88 12.30 15.46
CA PRO A 130 2.35 11.45 16.55
C PRO A 130 1.55 10.14 16.58
N PHE A 131 2.22 9.01 16.80
CA PHE A 131 1.53 7.80 17.21
C PHE A 131 1.17 7.89 18.69
N VAL A 132 -0.13 7.79 19.00
CA VAL A 132 -0.64 7.82 20.38
C VAL A 132 -1.33 6.48 20.66
N PRO A 133 -0.75 5.62 21.55
CA PRO A 133 -1.36 4.35 21.92
C PRO A 133 -2.81 4.51 22.38
N GLY A 134 -3.71 3.67 21.89
CA GLY A 134 -5.14 3.70 22.21
C GLY A 134 -5.97 4.76 21.48
N LEU A 135 -5.33 5.72 20.80
CA LEU A 135 -6.01 6.73 19.98
C LEU A 135 -5.72 6.53 18.48
N SER A 136 -4.44 6.33 18.13
CA SER A 136 -4.04 6.06 16.76
C SER A 136 -4.40 4.63 16.35
N VAL A 137 -4.71 4.42 15.06
CA VAL A 137 -4.86 3.07 14.51
C VAL A 137 -3.55 2.30 14.64
N ALA A 138 -3.60 1.01 14.98
CA ALA A 138 -2.41 0.27 15.39
C ALA A 138 -1.32 0.23 14.32
N PHE A 139 -1.68 0.05 13.04
CA PHE A 139 -0.70 -0.02 11.95
C PHE A 139 0.16 1.24 11.81
N ALA A 140 -0.36 2.40 12.24
CA ALA A 140 0.34 3.68 12.09
C ALA A 140 1.66 3.75 12.89
N GLN A 141 1.85 2.87 13.88
CA GLN A 141 3.12 2.77 14.61
C GLN A 141 4.30 2.33 13.75
N HIS A 142 4.06 1.71 12.58
CA HIS A 142 5.09 1.23 11.67
C HIS A 142 5.53 2.28 10.64
N TYR A 143 4.88 3.45 10.64
CA TYR A 143 5.14 4.52 9.70
C TYR A 143 5.33 5.86 10.41
N GLN A 144 6.32 6.62 9.97
CA GLN A 144 6.42 8.02 10.32
C GLN A 144 5.82 8.84 9.19
N MET A 145 4.82 9.64 9.49
CA MET A 145 4.12 10.48 8.53
C MET A 145 4.28 11.94 8.87
N ARG A 146 4.67 12.75 7.90
CA ARG A 146 4.85 14.19 8.04
C ARG A 146 4.07 14.93 6.96
N LEU A 147 3.08 15.71 7.35
CA LEU A 147 2.33 16.59 6.46
C LEU A 147 3.19 17.81 6.14
N LEU A 148 3.60 17.94 4.88
CA LEU A 148 4.42 19.05 4.39
C LEU A 148 3.57 20.19 3.86
N SER A 149 2.41 19.88 3.31
CA SER A 149 1.45 20.87 2.79
C SER A 149 0.03 20.32 2.84
N GLY A 150 -0.94 21.20 3.05
CA GLY A 150 -2.36 20.88 3.10
C GLY A 150 -2.97 21.12 4.48
N ALA A 151 -4.29 20.97 4.57
CA ALA A 151 -5.05 21.15 5.80
C ALA A 151 -4.94 19.89 6.68
N LEU A 152 -4.85 20.07 8.00
CA LEU A 152 -4.84 18.94 8.94
C LEU A 152 -6.15 18.13 8.86
N PRO A 153 -6.12 16.83 9.10
CA PRO A 153 -7.33 16.03 9.29
C PRO A 153 -8.25 16.67 10.34
N PHE A 154 -9.54 16.62 10.10
CA PHE A 154 -10.60 17.12 10.98
C PHE A 154 -10.57 18.63 11.24
N SER A 155 -9.94 19.40 10.35
CA SER A 155 -9.86 20.87 10.44
C SER A 155 -11.04 21.59 9.83
N GLY A 156 -11.97 20.90 9.15
CA GLY A 156 -13.12 21.52 8.48
C GLY A 156 -12.72 22.33 7.24
N ALA A 157 -11.69 21.91 6.52
CA ALA A 157 -11.23 22.59 5.32
C ALA A 157 -12.35 22.76 4.29
N THR A 158 -12.49 23.96 3.74
CA THR A 158 -13.54 24.31 2.75
C THR A 158 -13.05 24.26 1.31
N ALA A 159 -11.74 24.27 1.09
CA ALA A 159 -11.14 24.09 -0.24
C ALA A 159 -10.98 22.59 -0.57
N PRO A 160 -10.91 22.22 -1.85
CA PRO A 160 -10.56 20.85 -2.23
C PRO A 160 -9.28 20.43 -1.51
N PRO A 161 -9.29 19.31 -0.78
CA PRO A 161 -8.14 18.91 -0.02
C PRO A 161 -7.01 18.45 -0.95
N GLU A 162 -5.83 18.98 -0.73
CA GLU A 162 -4.58 18.50 -1.31
C GLU A 162 -3.59 18.29 -0.20
N TRP A 163 -2.92 17.14 -0.19
CA TRP A 163 -1.89 16.84 0.78
C TRP A 163 -0.57 16.49 0.11
N VAL A 164 0.50 17.00 0.68
CA VAL A 164 1.85 16.48 0.47
C VAL A 164 2.29 15.86 1.77
N ILE A 165 2.41 14.55 1.78
CA ILE A 165 2.81 13.78 2.97
C ILE A 165 4.08 13.01 2.65
N GLU A 166 5.06 13.16 3.53
CA GLU A 166 6.24 12.33 3.56
C GLU A 166 5.95 11.12 4.46
N VAL A 167 6.16 9.92 3.93
CA VAL A 167 5.96 8.68 4.69
C VAL A 167 7.26 7.89 4.67
N SER A 168 7.72 7.49 5.86
CA SER A 168 8.83 6.56 6.02
C SER A 168 8.43 5.38 6.89
N SER A 169 9.05 4.23 6.65
CA SER A 169 8.87 3.01 7.44
C SER A 169 10.07 2.79 8.35
N ASP A 170 9.82 2.20 9.51
CA ASP A 170 10.89 1.75 10.41
C ASP A 170 11.57 0.45 9.92
N ASP A 171 11.04 -0.17 8.88
CA ASP A 171 11.63 -1.35 8.25
C ASP A 171 12.89 -0.96 7.47
N ARG A 172 14.05 -1.33 8.00
CA ARG A 172 15.37 -0.92 7.49
C ARG A 172 16.00 -1.91 6.54
N GLY A 173 15.27 -2.96 6.16
CA GLY A 173 15.71 -3.94 5.17
C GLY A 173 15.66 -3.39 3.74
N PRO A 174 16.04 -4.20 2.74
CA PRO A 174 15.87 -3.85 1.34
C PRO A 174 14.41 -3.58 1.01
N THR A 175 14.11 -2.43 0.46
CA THR A 175 12.75 -2.08 0.05
C THR A 175 12.36 -2.87 -1.20
N SER A 176 11.23 -3.55 -1.11
CA SER A 176 10.60 -4.22 -2.23
C SER A 176 9.34 -3.47 -2.69
N GLU A 177 8.77 -3.86 -3.81
CA GLU A 177 7.47 -3.35 -4.27
C GLU A 177 6.35 -3.56 -3.24
N CYS A 178 6.43 -4.60 -2.38
CA CYS A 178 5.48 -4.80 -1.29
C CYS A 178 5.55 -3.67 -0.24
N HIS A 179 6.74 -3.12 0.03
CA HIS A 179 6.89 -1.96 0.92
C HIS A 179 6.26 -0.71 0.30
N VAL A 180 6.45 -0.50 -1.00
CA VAL A 180 5.82 0.62 -1.72
C VAL A 180 4.29 0.51 -1.66
N VAL A 181 3.74 -0.70 -1.84
CA VAL A 181 2.30 -0.96 -1.70
C VAL A 181 1.81 -0.62 -0.29
N GLY A 182 2.52 -1.06 0.75
CA GLY A 182 2.17 -0.75 2.14
C GLY A 182 2.20 0.74 2.43
N ILE A 183 3.25 1.45 2.00
CA ILE A 183 3.39 2.91 2.18
C ILE A 183 2.30 3.68 1.45
N ALA A 184 1.95 3.26 0.23
CA ALA A 184 0.97 3.98 -0.60
C ALA A 184 -0.44 3.99 0.02
N ASP A 185 -0.82 2.96 0.78
CA ASP A 185 -2.11 2.90 1.48
C ASP A 185 -2.06 3.50 2.90
N ALA A 186 -0.88 3.88 3.40
CA ALA A 186 -0.75 4.40 4.76
C ALA A 186 -1.33 5.82 4.93
N ILE A 187 -1.50 6.55 3.83
CA ILE A 187 -1.97 7.94 3.85
C ILE A 187 -3.47 7.97 4.18
N PRO A 188 -3.89 8.78 5.17
CA PRO A 188 -5.32 8.93 5.50
C PRO A 188 -6.14 9.43 4.30
N PRO A 189 -7.45 9.14 4.23
CA PRO A 189 -8.31 9.70 3.20
C PRO A 189 -8.30 11.24 3.23
N LEU A 190 -8.12 11.87 2.07
CA LEU A 190 -8.13 13.34 1.93
C LEU A 190 -9.41 13.97 2.48
N ALA A 191 -10.54 13.29 2.38
CA ALA A 191 -11.82 13.73 2.91
C ALA A 191 -11.78 14.04 4.42
N PHE A 192 -10.84 13.46 5.17
CA PHE A 192 -10.69 13.76 6.60
C PHE A 192 -10.32 15.22 6.88
N ALA A 193 -9.66 15.91 5.95
CA ALA A 193 -9.41 17.35 6.09
C ALA A 193 -10.70 18.18 6.13
N MET A 194 -11.75 17.73 5.43
CA MET A 194 -13.04 18.43 5.35
C MET A 194 -13.95 18.17 6.56
N LEU A 195 -13.70 17.11 7.31
CA LEU A 195 -14.46 16.79 8.52
C LEU A 195 -14.04 17.68 9.69
N THR A 196 -14.94 17.91 10.63
CA THR A 196 -14.70 18.65 11.88
C THR A 196 -14.56 17.73 13.09
N GLN A 197 -14.82 16.44 12.91
CA GLN A 197 -14.73 15.42 13.95
C GLN A 197 -14.24 14.09 13.34
N PRO A 198 -13.54 13.26 14.12
CA PRO A 198 -13.17 11.92 13.68
C PRO A 198 -14.39 11.11 13.27
N ALA A 199 -14.30 10.45 12.12
CA ALA A 199 -15.32 9.55 11.61
C ALA A 199 -14.65 8.26 11.11
N PRO A 200 -15.31 7.11 11.28
CA PRO A 200 -14.82 5.86 10.71
C PRO A 200 -14.86 5.95 9.18
N GLY A 201 -13.80 5.50 8.54
CA GLY A 201 -13.69 5.41 7.09
C GLY A 201 -13.14 4.05 6.69
N SER A 202 -13.60 3.54 5.56
CA SER A 202 -13.08 2.30 4.96
C SER A 202 -13.08 2.42 3.45
N SER A 203 -11.97 2.04 2.84
CA SER A 203 -11.89 1.90 1.39
C SER A 203 -12.66 0.66 0.94
N VAL A 204 -13.39 0.78 -0.17
CA VAL A 204 -14.05 -0.36 -0.84
C VAL A 204 -13.13 -0.89 -1.94
N THR A 205 -12.52 0.02 -2.69
CA THR A 205 -11.56 -0.29 -3.76
C THR A 205 -10.39 0.68 -3.70
N TRP A 206 -9.25 0.21 -4.16
CA TRP A 206 -8.03 0.99 -4.22
C TRP A 206 -7.20 0.54 -5.42
N THR A 207 -6.59 1.48 -6.12
CA THR A 207 -5.74 1.21 -7.29
C THR A 207 -4.41 1.92 -7.14
N LEU A 208 -3.32 1.20 -7.40
CA LEU A 208 -1.96 1.71 -7.44
C LEU A 208 -1.36 1.46 -8.81
N GLU A 209 -0.79 2.48 -9.44
CA GLU A 209 -0.03 2.40 -10.68
C GLU A 209 1.45 2.69 -10.45
N MET A 210 2.30 1.75 -10.85
CA MET A 210 3.76 1.88 -10.79
C MET A 210 4.28 2.49 -12.10
N LEU A 211 4.54 3.79 -12.11
CA LEU A 211 5.01 4.51 -13.30
C LEU A 211 6.46 4.16 -13.64
N VAL A 212 7.24 3.73 -12.65
CA VAL A 212 8.63 3.27 -12.83
C VAL A 212 8.79 1.86 -12.26
N ASP A 213 9.82 1.15 -12.72
CA ASP A 213 10.19 -0.13 -12.15
C ASP A 213 10.80 0.07 -10.76
N ARG A 214 10.15 -0.49 -9.75
CA ARG A 214 10.58 -0.40 -8.35
C ARG A 214 11.21 -1.68 -7.81
N SER A 215 11.28 -2.74 -8.62
CA SER A 215 11.84 -4.03 -8.20
C SER A 215 13.33 -3.96 -7.85
N SER A 216 14.05 -2.98 -8.39
CA SER A 216 15.49 -2.74 -8.15
C SER A 216 15.77 -1.65 -7.11
N LEU A 217 14.74 -1.00 -6.53
CA LEU A 217 14.98 0.04 -5.53
C LEU A 217 15.40 -0.58 -4.20
N ILE A 218 16.67 -0.40 -3.91
CA ILE A 218 17.20 -0.51 -2.56
C ILE A 218 16.99 0.89 -1.95
N CYS A 219 15.98 1.06 -1.08
CA CYS A 219 15.86 2.31 -0.33
C CYS A 219 17.09 2.45 0.57
N ASN A 220 17.80 3.53 0.37
CA ASN A 220 18.73 3.99 1.37
C ASN A 220 17.91 4.36 2.61
N PRO A 221 18.21 3.85 3.82
CA PRO A 221 17.46 4.14 5.03
C PRO A 221 17.39 5.65 5.39
N SER A 222 18.16 6.49 4.70
CA SER A 222 18.08 7.95 4.80
C SER A 222 17.28 8.61 3.67
N ALA A 223 16.78 7.84 2.69
CA ALA A 223 16.01 8.39 1.58
C ALA A 223 14.52 8.35 1.93
N THR A 224 13.96 9.51 2.12
CA THR A 224 12.54 9.75 2.28
C THR A 224 11.85 9.57 0.93
N GLU A 225 10.91 8.65 0.81
CA GLU A 225 10.05 8.57 -0.37
C GLU A 225 8.83 9.47 -0.20
N LEU A 226 8.66 10.38 -1.15
CA LEU A 226 7.43 11.17 -1.29
C LEU A 226 6.39 10.32 -2.00
N ALA A 227 5.41 9.82 -1.26
CA ALA A 227 4.21 9.25 -1.85
C ALA A 227 3.27 10.39 -2.23
N LYS A 228 3.08 10.61 -3.52
CA LYS A 228 2.08 11.53 -4.04
C LYS A 228 0.76 10.78 -4.17
N ALA A 229 -0.19 11.06 -3.29
CA ALA A 229 -1.57 10.63 -3.49
C ALA A 229 -2.20 11.56 -4.53
N GLU A 230 -2.19 11.17 -5.81
CA GLU A 230 -3.06 11.76 -6.80
C GLU A 230 -4.47 11.20 -6.58
N SER A 231 -5.40 12.06 -6.19
CA SER A 231 -6.82 11.76 -6.26
C SER A 231 -7.17 11.58 -7.74
N VAL A 232 -7.39 10.36 -8.17
CA VAL A 232 -8.07 10.10 -9.43
C VAL A 232 -9.53 10.45 -9.21
N GLN A 233 -10.01 11.44 -9.95
CA GLN A 233 -11.43 11.78 -10.06
C GLN A 233 -12.21 10.66 -10.70
#